data_ac4fe7838cfca71ce551d482adce404c
#
_entry.id   ac4fe7838cfca71ce551d482adce404c
#
_cell.length_a   1.000
_cell.length_b   1.000
_cell.length_c   1.000
_cell.angle_alpha   90.00
_cell.angle_beta   90.00
_cell.angle_gamma   90.00
#
_symmetry.space_group_name_H-M   'P 1'
#
loop_
_entity.id
_entity.type
_entity.pdbx_description
1 polymer ?
#
loop_
_entity_poly.entity_id
_entity_poly.type
_entity_poly.pdbx_seq_one_letter_code
_entity_poly.pdbx_strand_id
1 'polypeptide(L)'
;MLTENDKNQIEQFISMLYHDDHDSNYFICHFKNGRMNSLRTSLDEFDMSQIKENDCYISLNGFAAYHRKERECRQINGIVYDLDYHYPTTPESLEWVKQRNLEYLLDAIDNHLLYEPNIITNTSRGYQFIYLFNNSIAYYCKDSAINEKAIYAYNQIRITIEKQIRDALPDEDYLDIDQNVYDIPRIVRLPGTTNTKTGQKTYLVHINEDYYDFTDFYTKKEKKTPKQNTKPKQSAGYKKYSGIELQKARIEELEKLQQLRGEKCEGYRNYMTFIYYNSAVQIYDKDTAVTKTFEFCNKFPTGTEPFSNAQIKAIIRNIDKNKTKDYNGHYVITKEWIFEKLAITDIEAKQIGITNNFNSRAKKKQQNQLKKAERNDKIIKMTQKGIKHSDIAKQLGVSLRTVQTVLKINGLTRDYGTNVNVQNNAA
;
A
#
# COMPACT_ATOMS: atom_id res chain seq x y z
N MET A 1 15.10 4.99 -22.74
CA MET A 1 14.22 6.20 -22.65
C MET A 1 13.00 5.86 -21.81
N LEU A 2 12.55 6.81 -20.97
CA LEU A 2 11.31 6.63 -20.20
C LEU A 2 10.11 6.51 -21.15
N THR A 3 9.30 5.47 -20.93
CA THR A 3 8.04 5.30 -21.66
C THR A 3 6.99 6.30 -21.16
N GLU A 4 5.87 6.45 -21.86
CA GLU A 4 4.77 7.31 -21.40
C GLU A 4 4.19 6.82 -20.06
N ASN A 5 4.08 5.51 -19.87
CA ASN A 5 3.67 4.94 -18.59
C ASN A 5 4.65 5.24 -17.45
N ASP A 6 5.96 5.24 -17.71
CA ASP A 6 6.97 5.64 -16.71
C ASP A 6 6.78 7.09 -16.29
N LYS A 7 6.56 7.99 -17.25
CA LYS A 7 6.32 9.43 -16.97
C LYS A 7 5.05 9.64 -16.16
N ASN A 8 3.95 8.97 -16.52
CA ASN A 8 2.69 9.05 -15.77
C ASN A 8 2.84 8.60 -14.32
N GLN A 9 3.61 7.53 -14.06
CA GLN A 9 3.92 7.09 -12.69
C GLN A 9 4.75 8.13 -11.94
N ILE A 10 5.74 8.75 -12.58
CA ILE A 10 6.57 9.80 -11.99
C ILE A 10 5.72 11.02 -11.63
N GLU A 11 4.88 11.50 -12.55
CA GLU A 11 4.00 12.65 -12.32
C GLU A 11 3.02 12.38 -11.16
N GLN A 12 2.39 11.21 -11.16
CA GLN A 12 1.50 10.80 -10.07
C GLN A 12 2.23 10.74 -8.73
N PHE A 13 3.44 10.20 -8.71
CA PHE A 13 4.26 10.11 -7.52
C PHE A 13 4.63 11.50 -6.97
N ILE A 14 5.11 12.41 -7.83
CA ILE A 14 5.51 13.77 -7.45
C ILE A 14 4.30 14.59 -6.98
N SER A 15 3.18 14.49 -7.67
CA SER A 15 1.96 15.19 -7.27
C SER A 15 1.48 14.77 -5.88
N MET A 16 1.67 13.51 -5.53
CA MET A 16 1.34 13.01 -4.20
C MET A 16 2.34 13.46 -3.15
N LEU A 17 3.64 13.37 -3.42
CA LEU A 17 4.68 13.70 -2.43
C LEU A 17 4.56 15.13 -1.93
N TYR A 18 4.27 16.06 -2.82
CA TYR A 18 4.40 17.50 -2.51
C TYR A 18 3.07 18.22 -2.44
N HIS A 19 2.01 17.59 -2.91
CA HIS A 19 0.64 18.07 -2.72
C HIS A 19 0.42 19.59 -2.64
N ASP A 20 0.79 20.35 -3.66
CA ASP A 20 0.68 21.79 -3.72
C ASP A 20 1.69 22.59 -2.86
N ASP A 21 2.81 22.01 -2.45
CA ASP A 21 3.89 22.76 -1.81
C ASP A 21 4.74 23.48 -2.85
N HIS A 22 4.34 24.69 -3.23
CA HIS A 22 5.05 25.55 -4.19
C HIS A 22 6.18 26.36 -3.53
N ASP A 23 6.26 26.37 -2.22
CA ASP A 23 7.18 27.23 -1.47
C ASP A 23 8.53 26.57 -1.15
N SER A 24 8.63 25.27 -1.28
CA SER A 24 9.84 24.51 -0.94
C SER A 24 10.67 24.15 -2.17
N ASN A 25 11.96 24.00 -1.94
CA ASN A 25 12.87 23.40 -2.91
C ASN A 25 12.93 21.89 -2.68
N TYR A 26 13.02 21.15 -3.77
CA TYR A 26 13.20 19.70 -3.80
C TYR A 26 14.47 19.35 -4.56
N PHE A 27 14.99 18.14 -4.37
CA PHE A 27 16.23 17.71 -4.99
C PHE A 27 16.01 16.42 -5.76
N ILE A 28 16.17 16.51 -7.09
CA ILE A 28 16.28 15.34 -7.96
C ILE A 28 17.73 14.86 -7.89
N CYS A 29 17.93 13.62 -7.51
CA CYS A 29 19.23 13.03 -7.27
C CYS A 29 19.47 11.85 -8.21
N HIS A 30 20.66 11.74 -8.77
CA HIS A 30 21.08 10.59 -9.57
C HIS A 30 22.55 10.28 -9.35
N PHE A 31 22.93 9.02 -9.52
CA PHE A 31 24.30 8.61 -9.41
C PHE A 31 25.02 8.71 -10.77
N LYS A 32 26.20 9.34 -10.75
CA LYS A 32 27.11 9.38 -11.90
C LYS A 32 28.52 9.10 -11.42
N ASN A 33 29.15 8.05 -11.98
CA ASN A 33 30.51 7.64 -11.60
C ASN A 33 30.69 7.44 -10.09
N GLY A 34 29.70 6.80 -9.44
CA GLY A 34 29.71 6.53 -7.98
C GLY A 34 29.48 7.76 -7.09
N ARG A 35 29.25 8.95 -7.66
CA ARG A 35 28.94 10.17 -6.93
C ARG A 35 27.48 10.56 -7.13
N MET A 36 26.84 10.99 -6.05
CA MET A 36 25.49 11.54 -6.10
C MET A 36 25.55 12.97 -6.61
N ASN A 37 24.85 13.23 -7.69
CA ASN A 37 24.55 14.58 -8.18
C ASN A 37 23.13 14.94 -7.78
N SER A 38 22.92 16.17 -7.34
CA SER A 38 21.63 16.68 -6.93
C SER A 38 21.31 17.94 -7.72
N LEU A 39 20.14 17.94 -8.34
CA LEU A 39 19.57 19.09 -9.03
C LEU A 39 18.46 19.64 -8.15
N ARG A 40 18.54 20.92 -7.80
CA ARG A 40 17.44 21.62 -7.11
C ARG A 40 16.32 21.94 -8.09
N THR A 41 15.09 21.77 -7.65
CA THR A 41 13.87 22.13 -8.36
C THR A 41 12.80 22.57 -7.35
N SER A 42 11.71 23.15 -7.83
CA SER A 42 10.46 23.36 -7.12
C SER A 42 9.33 22.72 -7.92
N LEU A 43 8.11 22.68 -7.38
CA LEU A 43 6.97 22.18 -8.18
C LEU A 43 6.73 22.99 -9.44
N ASP A 44 6.96 24.30 -9.38
CA ASP A 44 6.76 25.20 -10.53
C ASP A 44 7.88 25.09 -11.57
N GLU A 45 9.07 24.70 -11.16
CA GLU A 45 10.26 24.54 -12.02
C GLU A 45 10.48 23.08 -12.47
N PHE A 46 9.65 22.15 -11.97
CA PHE A 46 9.82 20.74 -12.31
C PHE A 46 9.52 20.49 -13.79
N ASP A 47 10.46 19.81 -14.45
CA ASP A 47 10.34 19.35 -15.81
C ASP A 47 10.79 17.90 -15.93
N MET A 48 10.06 17.08 -16.66
CA MET A 48 10.33 15.66 -16.84
C MET A 48 11.73 15.40 -17.46
N SER A 49 12.29 16.35 -18.21
CA SER A 49 13.65 16.24 -18.77
C SER A 49 14.76 16.20 -17.69
N GLN A 50 14.44 16.64 -16.47
CA GLN A 50 15.35 16.57 -15.32
C GLN A 50 15.53 15.13 -14.80
N ILE A 51 14.58 14.24 -15.11
CA ILE A 51 14.59 12.85 -14.66
C ILE A 51 15.54 12.02 -15.53
N LYS A 52 16.40 11.26 -14.86
CA LYS A 52 17.27 10.28 -15.51
C LYS A 52 16.63 8.90 -15.47
N GLU A 53 16.86 8.12 -16.52
CA GLU A 53 16.31 6.77 -16.66
C GLU A 53 16.80 5.82 -15.57
N ASN A 54 18.05 6.02 -15.10
CA ASN A 54 18.71 5.10 -14.18
C ASN A 54 18.96 5.76 -12.82
N ASP A 55 18.72 5.00 -11.73
CA ASP A 55 19.04 5.38 -10.35
C ASP A 55 18.67 6.82 -10.00
N CYS A 56 17.45 7.19 -10.34
CA CYS A 56 16.91 8.52 -10.07
C CYS A 56 16.07 8.52 -8.80
N TYR A 57 16.28 9.53 -7.98
CA TYR A 57 15.64 9.72 -6.68
C TYR A 57 15.15 11.15 -6.55
N ILE A 58 14.21 11.39 -5.62
CA ILE A 58 13.77 12.73 -5.27
C ILE A 58 13.71 12.88 -3.74
N SER A 59 13.96 14.08 -3.22
CA SER A 59 13.85 14.31 -1.77
C SER A 59 12.41 14.18 -1.29
N LEU A 60 12.17 13.48 -0.17
CA LEU A 60 10.85 13.33 0.42
C LEU A 60 10.34 14.64 1.02
N ASN A 61 11.23 15.39 1.65
CA ASN A 61 10.92 16.60 2.40
C ASN A 61 11.35 17.86 1.67
N GLY A 62 10.76 19.00 2.04
CA GLY A 62 11.01 20.30 1.43
C GLY A 62 12.16 21.08 2.11
N PHE A 63 12.92 21.87 1.34
CA PHE A 63 14.08 22.61 1.80
C PHE A 63 13.94 24.12 1.51
N ALA A 64 14.54 24.93 2.40
CA ALA A 64 14.55 26.38 2.26
C ALA A 64 15.71 26.89 1.38
N ALA A 65 16.79 26.13 1.23
CA ALA A 65 18.04 26.57 0.63
C ALA A 65 18.58 25.63 -0.48
N TYR A 66 19.81 25.87 -0.89
CA TYR A 66 20.44 25.25 -2.07
C TYR A 66 21.04 23.87 -1.81
N HIS A 67 21.01 23.38 -0.56
CA HIS A 67 21.63 22.11 -0.23
C HIS A 67 20.63 21.20 0.50
N ARG A 68 20.66 19.91 0.18
CA ARG A 68 19.89 18.89 0.85
C ARG A 68 20.59 18.46 2.16
N LYS A 69 20.56 19.37 3.16
CA LYS A 69 21.08 19.15 4.52
C LYS A 69 19.96 19.31 5.53
N GLU A 70 20.03 18.59 6.63
CA GLU A 70 19.01 18.63 7.68
C GLU A 70 18.76 20.07 8.19
N ARG A 71 19.82 20.85 8.41
CA ARG A 71 19.71 22.24 8.84
C ARG A 71 19.06 23.19 7.81
N GLU A 72 18.85 22.73 6.59
CA GLU A 72 18.22 23.47 5.50
C GLU A 72 16.82 22.93 5.19
N CYS A 73 16.37 21.92 5.94
CA CYS A 73 15.02 21.39 5.83
C CYS A 73 14.02 22.46 6.29
N ARG A 74 13.06 22.75 5.45
CA ARG A 74 11.98 23.69 5.74
C ARG A 74 10.83 22.99 6.43
N GLN A 75 10.45 21.85 5.88
CA GLN A 75 9.27 21.12 6.31
C GLN A 75 9.40 19.62 6.06
N ILE A 76 8.70 18.86 6.90
CA ILE A 76 8.61 17.41 6.83
C ILE A 76 7.26 17.08 6.19
N ASN A 77 7.29 16.48 5.00
CA ASN A 77 6.08 16.09 4.25
C ASN A 77 5.62 14.68 4.59
N GLY A 78 6.54 13.82 5.05
CA GLY A 78 6.20 12.43 5.33
C GLY A 78 7.34 11.61 5.90
N ILE A 79 7.09 10.33 6.04
CA ILE A 79 8.01 9.31 6.53
C ILE A 79 8.11 8.19 5.49
N VAL A 80 9.31 7.67 5.28
CA VAL A 80 9.55 6.51 4.42
C VAL A 80 10.15 5.35 5.21
N TYR A 81 9.73 4.14 4.87
CA TYR A 81 10.35 2.89 5.29
C TYR A 81 10.88 2.19 4.04
N ASP A 82 12.18 1.87 4.06
CA ASP A 82 12.82 1.09 3.02
C ASP A 82 12.92 -0.36 3.49
N LEU A 83 12.14 -1.21 2.85
CA LEU A 83 12.03 -2.63 3.14
C LEU A 83 12.93 -3.34 2.14
N ASP A 84 14.16 -3.65 2.52
CA ASP A 84 15.18 -4.23 1.64
C ASP A 84 15.43 -5.71 2.00
N TYR A 85 15.68 -6.53 0.98
CA TYR A 85 15.92 -7.95 1.14
C TYR A 85 17.39 -8.25 0.87
N HIS A 86 18.10 -8.71 1.89
CA HIS A 86 19.56 -8.83 1.85
C HIS A 86 20.10 -10.21 1.47
N TYR A 87 19.27 -11.24 1.43
CA TYR A 87 19.77 -12.59 1.16
C TYR A 87 19.96 -12.87 -0.34
N PRO A 88 21.08 -13.52 -0.71
CA PRO A 88 21.39 -13.89 -2.08
C PRO A 88 20.53 -15.08 -2.49
N THR A 89 19.33 -14.79 -2.88
CA THR A 89 18.43 -15.76 -3.48
C THR A 89 18.50 -15.62 -5.00
N THR A 90 18.06 -16.65 -5.70
CA THR A 90 17.83 -16.46 -7.14
C THR A 90 16.83 -15.32 -7.36
N PRO A 91 16.86 -14.61 -8.50
CA PRO A 91 15.89 -13.55 -8.78
C PRO A 91 14.44 -14.00 -8.58
N GLU A 92 14.11 -15.25 -8.94
CA GLU A 92 12.76 -15.79 -8.77
C GLU A 92 12.40 -15.98 -7.30
N SER A 93 13.35 -16.46 -6.47
CA SER A 93 13.11 -16.64 -5.03
C SER A 93 13.02 -15.31 -4.28
N LEU A 94 13.77 -14.30 -4.71
CA LEU A 94 13.65 -12.95 -4.17
C LEU A 94 12.26 -12.36 -4.43
N GLU A 95 11.76 -12.46 -5.67
CA GLU A 95 10.44 -11.93 -6.02
C GLU A 95 9.33 -12.65 -5.25
N TRP A 96 9.47 -13.96 -5.05
CA TRP A 96 8.54 -14.71 -4.23
C TRP A 96 8.50 -14.23 -2.77
N VAL A 97 9.66 -14.00 -2.14
CA VAL A 97 9.75 -13.51 -0.74
C VAL A 97 9.15 -12.11 -0.63
N LYS A 98 9.49 -11.23 -1.56
CA LYS A 98 8.95 -9.86 -1.63
C LYS A 98 7.43 -9.87 -1.72
N GLN A 99 6.89 -10.66 -2.64
CA GLN A 99 5.44 -10.75 -2.84
C GLN A 99 4.73 -11.32 -1.60
N ARG A 100 5.27 -12.38 -1.01
CA ARG A 100 4.72 -12.98 0.22
C ARG A 100 4.67 -11.96 1.37
N ASN A 101 5.78 -11.23 1.59
CA ASN A 101 5.84 -10.25 2.66
C ASN A 101 4.91 -9.06 2.40
N LEU A 102 4.79 -8.63 1.14
CA LEU A 102 3.82 -7.61 0.78
C LEU A 102 2.38 -8.06 1.10
N GLU A 103 2.04 -9.32 0.86
CA GLU A 103 0.72 -9.88 1.21
C GLU A 103 0.47 -9.82 2.71
N TYR A 104 1.45 -10.18 3.57
CA TYR A 104 1.31 -10.04 5.01
C TYR A 104 1.12 -8.60 5.46
N LEU A 105 1.85 -7.66 4.85
CA LEU A 105 1.71 -6.24 5.16
C LEU A 105 0.35 -5.71 4.70
N LEU A 106 -0.13 -6.08 3.53
CA LEU A 106 -1.44 -5.70 3.03
C LEU A 106 -2.57 -6.31 3.90
N ASP A 107 -2.43 -7.56 4.33
CA ASP A 107 -3.36 -8.18 5.28
C ASP A 107 -3.38 -7.44 6.64
N ALA A 108 -2.22 -6.98 7.11
CA ALA A 108 -2.13 -6.19 8.34
C ALA A 108 -2.80 -4.81 8.19
N ILE A 109 -2.68 -4.18 7.04
CA ILE A 109 -3.37 -2.93 6.69
C ILE A 109 -4.89 -3.15 6.69
N ASP A 110 -5.36 -4.23 6.05
CA ASP A 110 -6.79 -4.57 5.99
C ASP A 110 -7.40 -4.81 7.35
N ASN A 111 -6.62 -5.37 8.26
CA ASN A 111 -7.03 -5.66 9.62
C ASN A 111 -6.77 -4.48 10.59
N HIS A 112 -6.38 -3.31 10.10
CA HIS A 112 -6.06 -2.11 10.89
C HIS A 112 -4.95 -2.34 11.95
N LEU A 113 -4.05 -3.29 11.68
CA LEU A 113 -2.88 -3.57 12.51
C LEU A 113 -1.66 -2.75 12.08
N LEU A 114 -1.65 -2.32 10.83
CA LEU A 114 -0.68 -1.42 10.22
C LEU A 114 -1.41 -0.24 9.59
N TYR A 115 -0.89 0.96 9.77
CA TYR A 115 -1.35 2.13 9.03
C TYR A 115 -1.16 1.91 7.53
N GLU A 116 -2.13 2.30 6.72
CA GLU A 116 -2.05 2.16 5.25
C GLU A 116 -1.10 3.21 4.67
N PRO A 117 0.02 2.84 4.00
CA PRO A 117 0.90 3.83 3.39
C PRO A 117 0.19 4.57 2.25
N ASN A 118 0.51 5.85 2.08
CA ASN A 118 0.01 6.64 0.96
C ASN A 118 0.58 6.16 -0.37
N ILE A 119 1.85 5.70 -0.35
CA ILE A 119 2.50 5.19 -1.55
C ILE A 119 3.28 3.93 -1.18
N ILE A 120 3.13 2.89 -2.00
CA ILE A 120 4.05 1.73 -2.01
C ILE A 120 4.72 1.69 -3.37
N THR A 121 6.05 1.76 -3.36
CA THR A 121 6.88 1.63 -4.56
C THR A 121 7.68 0.33 -4.50
N ASN A 122 7.65 -0.47 -5.57
CA ASN A 122 8.58 -1.59 -5.74
C ASN A 122 9.94 -1.02 -6.18
N THR A 123 10.98 -1.21 -5.39
CA THR A 123 12.35 -0.73 -5.65
C THR A 123 13.23 -1.75 -6.35
N SER A 124 12.64 -2.83 -6.86
CA SER A 124 13.24 -4.03 -7.42
C SER A 124 13.84 -5.01 -6.38
N ARG A 125 14.57 -4.54 -5.38
CA ARG A 125 15.09 -5.36 -4.27
C ARG A 125 14.13 -5.47 -3.10
N GLY A 126 13.18 -4.54 -2.98
CA GLY A 126 12.26 -4.44 -1.88
C GLY A 126 11.11 -3.47 -2.17
N TYR A 127 10.61 -2.84 -1.14
CA TYR A 127 9.55 -1.86 -1.24
C TYR A 127 9.88 -0.61 -0.43
N GLN A 128 9.41 0.55 -0.90
CA GLN A 128 9.36 1.77 -0.11
C GLN A 128 7.90 2.03 0.28
N PHE A 129 7.65 2.12 1.59
CA PHE A 129 6.37 2.50 2.16
C PHE A 129 6.46 3.95 2.59
N ILE A 130 5.65 4.82 2.00
CA ILE A 130 5.69 6.26 2.25
C ILE A 130 4.36 6.68 2.87
N TYR A 131 4.44 7.34 4.03
CA TYR A 131 3.33 7.94 4.76
C TYR A 131 3.44 9.45 4.64
N LEU A 132 2.40 10.09 4.12
CA LEU A 132 2.38 11.52 3.83
C LEU A 132 1.46 12.26 4.78
N PHE A 133 1.88 13.45 5.20
CA PHE A 133 1.11 14.30 6.08
C PHE A 133 0.22 15.26 5.30
N ASN A 134 -1.03 15.39 5.72
CA ASN A 134 -1.99 16.33 5.15
C ASN A 134 -1.52 17.79 5.27
N ASN A 135 -0.86 18.11 6.39
CA ASN A 135 -0.18 19.37 6.60
C ASN A 135 1.27 19.09 6.91
N SER A 136 2.17 19.58 6.06
CA SER A 136 3.61 19.47 6.28
C SER A 136 4.00 20.09 7.61
N ILE A 137 4.94 19.47 8.30
CA ILE A 137 5.39 19.91 9.63
C ILE A 137 6.58 20.83 9.48
N ALA A 138 6.46 22.07 9.99
CA ALA A 138 7.58 23.00 9.97
C ALA A 138 8.75 22.45 10.79
N TYR A 139 9.93 22.38 10.15
CA TYR A 139 11.16 21.93 10.81
C TYR A 139 11.68 22.95 11.83
N TYR A 140 11.47 24.24 11.56
CA TYR A 140 11.82 25.32 12.46
C TYR A 140 10.59 26.01 13.07
N CYS A 141 10.74 26.48 14.29
CA CYS A 141 9.80 27.40 14.92
C CYS A 141 9.91 28.81 14.30
N LYS A 142 8.95 29.70 14.63
CA LYS A 142 8.94 31.10 14.15
C LYS A 142 10.19 31.89 14.53
N ASP A 143 10.86 31.53 15.62
CA ASP A 143 12.12 32.11 16.11
C ASP A 143 13.37 31.52 15.49
N SER A 144 13.24 30.71 14.45
CA SER A 144 14.28 29.97 13.76
C SER A 144 14.99 28.90 14.61
N ALA A 145 14.47 28.56 15.78
CA ALA A 145 14.91 27.41 16.54
C ALA A 145 14.38 26.12 15.96
N ILE A 146 15.10 25.01 16.12
CA ILE A 146 14.65 23.69 15.70
C ILE A 146 13.36 23.34 16.45
N ASN A 147 12.35 22.85 15.72
CA ASN A 147 11.09 22.41 16.31
C ASN A 147 11.24 21.00 16.94
N GLU A 148 11.86 20.96 18.12
CA GLU A 148 12.14 19.71 18.83
C GLU A 148 10.88 18.88 19.12
N LYS A 149 9.74 19.54 19.33
CA LYS A 149 8.46 18.86 19.54
C LYS A 149 8.02 18.11 18.28
N ALA A 150 8.17 18.75 17.12
CA ALA A 150 7.86 18.12 15.84
C ALA A 150 8.78 16.94 15.56
N ILE A 151 10.09 17.09 15.81
CA ILE A 151 11.08 16.02 15.63
C ILE A 151 10.83 14.87 16.60
N TYR A 152 10.54 15.17 17.86
CA TYR A 152 10.18 14.12 18.83
C TYR A 152 8.96 13.33 18.36
N ALA A 153 7.92 14.03 17.95
CA ALA A 153 6.69 13.39 17.49
C ALA A 153 6.90 12.60 16.19
N TYR A 154 7.66 13.13 15.23
CA TYR A 154 8.10 12.42 14.03
C TYR A 154 8.78 11.07 14.40
N ASN A 155 9.71 11.09 15.35
CA ASN A 155 10.38 9.89 15.83
C ASN A 155 9.44 8.89 16.49
N GLN A 156 8.43 9.36 17.24
CA GLN A 156 7.42 8.48 17.86
C GLN A 156 6.55 7.80 16.79
N ILE A 157 6.12 8.53 15.78
CA ILE A 157 5.37 7.97 14.65
C ILE A 157 6.21 6.91 13.94
N ARG A 158 7.47 7.23 13.67
CA ARG A 158 8.42 6.33 13.04
C ARG A 158 8.54 5.00 13.80
N ILE A 159 8.77 5.06 15.11
CA ILE A 159 8.88 3.86 15.97
C ILE A 159 7.57 3.06 15.97
N THR A 160 6.44 3.74 15.99
CA THR A 160 5.12 3.10 16.02
C THR A 160 4.85 2.32 14.74
N ILE A 161 5.05 2.93 13.58
CA ILE A 161 4.82 2.27 12.29
C ILE A 161 5.84 1.16 12.05
N GLU A 162 7.13 1.38 12.37
CA GLU A 162 8.16 0.34 12.25
C GLU A 162 7.78 -0.88 13.08
N LYS A 163 7.31 -0.68 14.31
CA LYS A 163 6.84 -1.78 15.15
C LYS A 163 5.65 -2.51 14.50
N GLN A 164 4.70 -1.80 13.93
CA GLN A 164 3.57 -2.42 13.24
C GLN A 164 4.01 -3.22 12.02
N ILE A 165 4.97 -2.71 11.25
CA ILE A 165 5.55 -3.45 10.11
C ILE A 165 6.20 -4.76 10.61
N ARG A 166 7.05 -4.69 11.64
CA ARG A 166 7.69 -5.88 12.22
C ARG A 166 6.69 -6.86 12.82
N ASP A 167 5.67 -6.36 13.52
CA ASP A 167 4.61 -7.19 14.10
C ASP A 167 3.73 -7.88 13.04
N ALA A 168 3.65 -7.33 11.85
CA ALA A 168 2.89 -7.89 10.73
C ALA A 168 3.63 -9.00 9.99
N LEU A 169 4.96 -9.05 10.11
CA LEU A 169 5.81 -9.99 9.41
C LEU A 169 6.09 -11.21 10.28
N PRO A 170 6.24 -12.42 9.73
CA PRO A 170 6.62 -13.59 10.47
C PRO A 170 8.07 -13.53 10.98
N ASP A 171 8.37 -14.22 12.11
CA ASP A 171 9.68 -14.18 12.78
C ASP A 171 10.87 -14.73 11.94
N GLU A 172 10.59 -15.45 10.86
CA GLU A 172 11.60 -15.99 9.93
C GLU A 172 11.97 -15.02 8.80
N ASP A 173 12.02 -13.77 9.09
CA ASP A 173 12.01 -12.71 8.10
C ASP A 173 13.38 -12.41 7.52
N TYR A 174 13.48 -12.54 6.22
CA TYR A 174 14.62 -12.08 5.42
C TYR A 174 14.54 -10.57 5.09
N LEU A 175 13.62 -9.86 5.73
CA LEU A 175 13.40 -8.44 5.52
C LEU A 175 14.20 -7.62 6.52
N ASP A 176 15.03 -6.73 6.02
CA ASP A 176 15.61 -5.66 6.82
C ASP A 176 14.89 -4.35 6.54
N ILE A 177 14.49 -3.69 7.63
CA ILE A 177 14.06 -2.31 7.57
C ILE A 177 15.31 -1.46 7.75
N ASP A 178 15.78 -0.82 6.67
CA ASP A 178 17.01 -0.03 6.71
C ASP A 178 16.90 1.08 7.76
N GLN A 179 17.68 0.95 8.84
CA GLN A 179 17.72 1.93 9.93
C GLN A 179 18.35 3.26 9.52
N ASN A 180 19.07 3.30 8.40
CA ASN A 180 19.73 4.51 7.92
C ASN A 180 18.79 5.43 7.15
N VAL A 181 17.55 5.02 6.88
CA VAL A 181 16.57 5.82 6.10
C VAL A 181 15.84 6.89 6.92
N TYR A 182 16.13 7.03 8.19
CA TYR A 182 15.35 7.90 9.08
C TYR A 182 15.86 9.33 9.19
N ASP A 183 16.83 9.70 8.38
CA ASP A 183 17.28 11.08 8.28
C ASP A 183 16.25 11.96 7.55
N ILE A 184 16.04 13.17 8.04
CA ILE A 184 15.06 14.10 7.45
C ILE A 184 15.42 14.48 6.00
N PRO A 185 16.70 14.68 5.60
CA PRO A 185 17.05 14.94 4.21
C PRO A 185 17.00 13.70 3.29
N ARG A 186 16.10 12.75 3.58
CA ARG A 186 15.97 11.50 2.84
C ARG A 186 15.51 11.73 1.39
N ILE A 187 16.05 10.87 0.51
CA ILE A 187 15.58 10.72 -0.87
C ILE A 187 14.84 9.40 -1.02
N VAL A 188 13.85 9.39 -1.87
CA VAL A 188 13.07 8.21 -2.26
C VAL A 188 13.29 7.93 -3.74
N ARG A 189 13.26 6.67 -4.11
CA ARG A 189 13.46 6.26 -5.51
C ARG A 189 12.23 6.62 -6.34
N LEU A 190 12.45 7.22 -7.51
CA LEU A 190 11.38 7.52 -8.45
C LEU A 190 10.89 6.24 -9.14
N PRO A 191 9.57 5.98 -9.17
CA PRO A 191 9.00 4.91 -9.98
C PRO A 191 9.27 5.17 -11.48
N GLY A 192 9.20 4.13 -12.30
CA GLY A 192 9.48 4.22 -13.74
C GLY A 192 10.98 4.24 -14.08
N THR A 193 11.87 4.42 -13.09
CA THR A 193 13.33 4.44 -13.31
C THR A 193 13.95 3.05 -13.07
N THR A 194 15.10 2.79 -13.68
CA THR A 194 15.80 1.51 -13.57
C THR A 194 16.76 1.51 -12.39
N ASN A 195 16.69 0.48 -11.55
CA ASN A 195 17.70 0.22 -10.54
C ASN A 195 18.90 -0.49 -11.21
N THR A 196 20.03 0.20 -11.35
CA THR A 196 21.19 -0.37 -12.07
C THR A 196 21.83 -1.57 -11.38
N LYS A 197 21.61 -1.75 -10.07
CA LYS A 197 22.12 -2.91 -9.32
C LYS A 197 21.40 -4.21 -9.71
N THR A 198 20.14 -4.13 -10.13
CA THR A 198 19.33 -5.30 -10.50
C THR A 198 18.97 -5.34 -11.97
N GLY A 199 19.12 -4.21 -12.69
CA GLY A 199 18.66 -4.06 -14.07
C GLY A 199 17.14 -3.96 -14.22
N GLN A 200 16.39 -3.95 -13.12
CA GLN A 200 14.92 -3.94 -13.13
C GLN A 200 14.37 -2.52 -12.93
N LYS A 201 13.21 -2.26 -13.54
CA LYS A 201 12.48 -1.02 -13.31
C LYS A 201 11.78 -1.01 -11.95
N THR A 202 11.70 0.17 -11.37
CA THR A 202 10.87 0.46 -10.20
C THR A 202 9.47 0.87 -10.65
N TYR A 203 8.43 0.61 -9.86
CA TYR A 203 7.07 0.96 -10.23
C TYR A 203 6.18 1.16 -9.00
N LEU A 204 5.09 1.90 -9.20
CA LEU A 204 4.07 2.10 -8.18
C LEU A 204 3.25 0.83 -7.99
N VAL A 205 3.15 0.36 -6.75
CA VAL A 205 2.34 -0.80 -6.35
C VAL A 205 0.99 -0.38 -5.80
N HIS A 206 0.98 0.69 -5.01
CA HIS A 206 -0.21 1.17 -4.31
C HIS A 206 -0.17 2.67 -4.13
N ILE A 207 -1.33 3.30 -4.21
CA ILE A 207 -1.54 4.71 -3.93
C ILE A 207 -2.82 4.89 -3.12
N ASN A 208 -2.71 5.65 -2.03
CA ASN A 208 -3.83 6.11 -1.21
C ASN A 208 -3.73 7.63 -1.04
N GLU A 209 -4.74 8.35 -1.50
CA GLU A 209 -4.81 9.82 -1.41
C GLU A 209 -5.33 10.34 -0.06
N ASP A 210 -5.57 9.46 0.91
CA ASP A 210 -6.02 9.85 2.26
C ASP A 210 -4.79 10.17 3.11
N TYR A 211 -4.32 11.41 3.06
CA TYR A 211 -3.17 11.90 3.82
C TYR A 211 -3.46 11.93 5.32
N TYR A 212 -2.44 11.71 6.12
CA TYR A 212 -2.54 11.68 7.57
C TYR A 212 -2.43 13.07 8.19
N ASP A 213 -3.29 13.36 9.14
CA ASP A 213 -2.97 14.37 10.13
C ASP A 213 -1.94 13.81 11.12
N PHE A 214 -0.99 14.63 11.51
CA PHE A 214 0.08 14.21 12.43
C PHE A 214 -0.45 13.58 13.74
N THR A 215 -1.64 13.98 14.16
CA THR A 215 -2.34 13.46 15.35
C THR A 215 -2.97 12.08 15.15
N ASP A 216 -3.13 11.60 13.92
CA ASP A 216 -3.75 10.29 13.64
C ASP A 216 -2.91 9.12 14.17
N PHE A 217 -1.60 9.34 14.28
CA PHE A 217 -0.65 8.36 14.81
C PHE A 217 -0.60 8.34 16.35
N TYR A 218 -1.25 9.29 17.00
CA TYR A 218 -1.34 9.31 18.47
C TYR A 218 -2.66 8.69 18.90
N THR A 219 -2.62 7.47 19.42
CA THR A 219 -3.74 6.98 20.23
C THR A 219 -3.88 7.90 21.42
N LYS A 220 -4.98 8.67 21.50
CA LYS A 220 -5.35 9.38 22.72
C LYS A 220 -5.27 8.38 23.86
N LYS A 221 -4.31 8.53 24.78
CA LYS A 221 -4.33 7.80 26.05
C LYS A 221 -5.65 8.17 26.70
N GLU A 222 -6.64 7.30 26.62
CA GLU A 222 -7.88 7.45 27.37
C GLU A 222 -7.49 7.64 28.82
N LYS A 223 -7.86 8.80 29.40
CA LYS A 223 -7.76 9.00 30.83
C LYS A 223 -8.50 7.84 31.47
N LYS A 224 -7.77 6.99 32.20
CA LYS A 224 -8.35 5.84 32.89
C LYS A 224 -9.39 6.38 33.89
N THR A 225 -10.65 6.38 33.50
CA THR A 225 -11.77 6.45 34.44
C THR A 225 -11.76 5.16 35.27
N PRO A 226 -12.07 5.21 36.56
CA PRO A 226 -12.05 4.04 37.44
C PRO A 226 -12.93 2.95 36.85
N LYS A 227 -12.39 1.75 36.70
CA LYS A 227 -13.06 0.60 36.13
C LYS A 227 -14.34 0.29 36.88
N GLN A 228 -15.50 0.54 36.27
CA GLN A 228 -16.66 -0.28 36.52
C GLN A 228 -16.44 -1.61 35.81
N ASN A 229 -16.57 -2.71 36.59
CA ASN A 229 -16.46 -4.09 36.10
C ASN A 229 -17.58 -4.41 35.07
N THR A 230 -17.38 -4.03 33.83
CA THR A 230 -18.14 -4.60 32.73
C THR A 230 -17.23 -5.61 32.02
N LYS A 231 -17.70 -6.87 31.98
CA LYS A 231 -17.04 -7.94 31.21
C LYS A 231 -16.70 -7.41 29.81
N PRO A 232 -15.48 -7.61 29.30
CA PRO A 232 -15.12 -7.17 27.97
C PRO A 232 -16.06 -7.85 26.98
N LYS A 233 -16.78 -7.04 26.17
CA LYS A 233 -17.36 -7.56 24.93
C LYS A 233 -16.19 -8.10 24.13
N GLN A 234 -16.19 -9.40 23.91
CA GLN A 234 -15.28 -10.04 22.95
C GLN A 234 -15.52 -9.35 21.61
N SER A 235 -14.65 -8.43 21.23
CA SER A 235 -14.44 -8.11 19.84
C SER A 235 -14.12 -9.47 19.18
N ALA A 236 -14.80 -9.81 18.12
CA ALA A 236 -14.52 -11.02 17.36
C ALA A 236 -13.03 -10.96 16.98
N GLY A 237 -12.20 -11.62 17.78
CA GLY A 237 -10.76 -11.56 17.66
C GLY A 237 -10.36 -12.21 16.34
N TYR A 238 -9.83 -11.41 15.44
CA TYR A 238 -9.11 -11.94 14.29
C TYR A 238 -7.93 -12.73 14.83
N LYS A 239 -7.91 -14.04 14.57
CA LYS A 239 -6.80 -14.89 14.91
C LYS A 239 -5.59 -14.45 14.08
N LYS A 240 -4.51 -14.04 14.75
CA LYS A 240 -3.20 -13.85 14.11
C LYS A 240 -2.72 -15.24 13.71
N TYR A 241 -2.68 -15.51 12.40
CA TYR A 241 -2.17 -16.78 11.91
C TYR A 241 -0.67 -16.67 11.67
N SER A 242 0.12 -17.59 12.24
CA SER A 242 1.48 -17.88 11.76
C SER A 242 1.39 -18.42 10.31
N GLY A 243 2.47 -18.39 9.53
CA GLY A 243 2.47 -18.94 8.17
C GLY A 243 1.89 -20.37 8.12
N ILE A 244 2.21 -21.21 9.10
CA ILE A 244 1.68 -22.57 9.24
C ILE A 244 0.17 -22.56 9.55
N GLU A 245 -0.28 -21.67 10.41
CA GLU A 245 -1.72 -21.53 10.74
C GLU A 245 -2.53 -21.07 9.55
N LEU A 246 -1.98 -20.16 8.74
CA LEU A 246 -2.62 -19.72 7.50
C LEU A 246 -2.82 -20.90 6.53
N GLN A 247 -1.78 -21.73 6.35
CA GLN A 247 -1.89 -22.89 5.46
C GLN A 247 -2.87 -23.93 6.02
N LYS A 248 -2.92 -24.13 7.35
CA LYS A 248 -3.94 -24.97 7.99
C LYS A 248 -5.34 -24.45 7.73
N ALA A 249 -5.54 -23.13 7.92
CA ALA A 249 -6.83 -22.51 7.64
C ALA A 249 -7.25 -22.69 6.18
N ARG A 250 -6.32 -22.53 5.23
CA ARG A 250 -6.59 -22.77 3.79
C ARG A 250 -7.04 -24.21 3.51
N ILE A 251 -6.39 -25.20 4.12
CA ILE A 251 -6.80 -26.60 3.98
C ILE A 251 -8.22 -26.79 4.49
N GLU A 252 -8.54 -26.28 5.69
CA GLU A 252 -9.88 -26.36 6.25
C GLU A 252 -10.92 -25.64 5.39
N GLU A 253 -10.60 -24.47 4.85
CA GLU A 253 -11.45 -23.69 3.95
C GLU A 253 -11.74 -24.46 2.67
N LEU A 254 -10.74 -25.13 2.08
CA LEU A 254 -10.90 -25.94 0.88
C LEU A 254 -11.77 -27.20 1.15
N GLU A 255 -11.58 -27.84 2.30
CA GLU A 255 -12.39 -28.99 2.70
C GLU A 255 -13.86 -28.60 2.90
N LYS A 256 -14.10 -27.45 3.56
CA LYS A 256 -15.46 -26.89 3.71
C LYS A 256 -16.08 -26.52 2.36
N LEU A 257 -15.28 -25.90 1.46
CA LEU A 257 -15.75 -25.54 0.12
C LEU A 257 -16.09 -26.79 -0.71
N GLN A 258 -15.26 -27.82 -0.64
CA GLN A 258 -15.50 -29.09 -1.29
C GLN A 258 -16.81 -29.73 -0.80
N GLN A 259 -17.01 -29.77 0.50
CA GLN A 259 -18.23 -30.30 1.11
C GLN A 259 -19.46 -29.48 0.71
N LEU A 260 -19.35 -28.15 0.68
CA LEU A 260 -20.44 -27.25 0.32
C LEU A 260 -20.86 -27.41 -1.14
N ARG A 261 -19.90 -27.55 -2.04
CA ARG A 261 -20.14 -27.61 -3.49
C ARG A 261 -20.58 -28.99 -3.97
N GLY A 262 -20.16 -30.07 -3.31
CA GLY A 262 -20.44 -31.41 -3.78
C GLY A 262 -20.08 -31.60 -5.26
N GLU A 263 -21.04 -31.98 -6.09
CA GLU A 263 -20.85 -32.21 -7.52
C GLU A 263 -20.41 -30.97 -8.31
N LYS A 264 -20.68 -29.77 -7.80
CA LYS A 264 -20.28 -28.51 -8.42
C LYS A 264 -18.76 -28.23 -8.30
N CYS A 265 -17.99 -29.16 -7.73
CA CYS A 265 -16.52 -29.11 -7.77
C CYS A 265 -15.97 -29.45 -9.17
N GLU A 266 -16.75 -30.03 -10.07
CA GLU A 266 -16.31 -30.30 -11.43
C GLU A 266 -15.88 -29.01 -12.13
N GLY A 267 -14.72 -29.07 -12.83
CA GLY A 267 -14.07 -27.89 -13.39
C GLY A 267 -13.08 -27.18 -12.44
N TYR A 268 -13.25 -27.31 -11.12
CA TYR A 268 -12.34 -26.69 -10.14
C TYR A 268 -11.41 -27.66 -9.43
N ARG A 269 -11.58 -28.98 -9.61
CA ARG A 269 -10.81 -30.05 -8.94
C ARG A 269 -9.30 -29.86 -9.07
N ASN A 270 -8.81 -29.52 -10.26
CA ASN A 270 -7.39 -29.29 -10.50
C ASN A 270 -6.84 -28.15 -9.63
N TYR A 271 -7.53 -26.99 -9.59
CA TYR A 271 -7.10 -25.85 -8.78
C TYR A 271 -7.21 -26.15 -7.28
N MET A 272 -8.29 -26.80 -6.84
CA MET A 272 -8.45 -27.19 -5.45
C MET A 272 -7.33 -28.14 -5.00
N THR A 273 -6.99 -29.15 -5.82
CA THR A 273 -5.87 -30.06 -5.55
C THR A 273 -4.52 -29.32 -5.52
N PHE A 274 -4.31 -28.40 -6.45
CA PHE A 274 -3.09 -27.58 -6.51
C PHE A 274 -2.92 -26.76 -5.23
N ILE A 275 -3.97 -26.04 -4.80
CA ILE A 275 -3.93 -25.21 -3.59
C ILE A 275 -3.76 -26.10 -2.35
N TYR A 276 -4.47 -27.23 -2.29
CA TYR A 276 -4.40 -28.16 -1.16
C TYR A 276 -2.97 -28.71 -0.98
N TYR A 277 -2.39 -29.29 -2.03
CA TYR A 277 -1.05 -29.86 -1.95
C TYR A 277 0.01 -28.80 -1.67
N ASN A 278 -0.08 -27.63 -2.32
CA ASN A 278 0.84 -26.51 -2.07
C ASN A 278 0.77 -26.03 -0.60
N SER A 279 -0.39 -26.09 0.04
CA SER A 279 -0.53 -25.76 1.45
C SER A 279 -0.06 -26.92 2.37
N ALA A 280 -0.38 -28.17 1.99
CA ALA A 280 -0.05 -29.34 2.78
C ALA A 280 1.47 -29.56 2.93
N VAL A 281 2.25 -29.36 1.86
CA VAL A 281 3.72 -29.50 1.91
C VAL A 281 4.43 -28.42 2.74
N GLN A 282 3.73 -27.36 3.10
CA GLN A 282 4.24 -26.33 4.01
C GLN A 282 3.99 -26.66 5.50
N ILE A 283 3.13 -27.64 5.76
CA ILE A 283 2.71 -28.02 7.12
C ILE A 283 3.24 -29.41 7.50
N TYR A 284 3.22 -30.33 6.54
CA TYR A 284 3.53 -31.75 6.75
C TYR A 284 4.78 -32.14 5.98
N ASP A 285 5.41 -33.25 6.40
CA ASP A 285 6.39 -33.92 5.56
C ASP A 285 5.77 -34.34 4.21
N LYS A 286 6.63 -34.60 3.24
CA LYS A 286 6.21 -34.86 1.86
C LYS A 286 5.25 -36.02 1.73
N ASP A 287 5.51 -37.14 2.42
CA ASP A 287 4.71 -38.35 2.28
C ASP A 287 3.33 -38.17 2.91
N THR A 288 3.28 -37.52 4.05
CA THR A 288 2.04 -37.13 4.71
C THR A 288 1.24 -36.15 3.86
N ALA A 289 1.89 -35.13 3.23
CA ALA A 289 1.22 -34.16 2.35
C ALA A 289 0.64 -34.84 1.11
N VAL A 290 1.35 -35.79 0.50
CA VAL A 290 0.86 -36.59 -0.62
C VAL A 290 -0.36 -37.40 -0.20
N THR A 291 -0.27 -38.13 0.91
CA THR A 291 -1.38 -38.96 1.42
C THR A 291 -2.64 -38.15 1.69
N LYS A 292 -2.50 -37.03 2.41
CA LYS A 292 -3.63 -36.12 2.69
C LYS A 292 -4.24 -35.51 1.41
N THR A 293 -3.41 -35.23 0.41
CA THR A 293 -3.90 -34.72 -0.87
C THR A 293 -4.73 -35.77 -1.62
N PHE A 294 -4.32 -37.03 -1.59
CA PHE A 294 -5.12 -38.12 -2.16
C PHE A 294 -6.43 -38.31 -1.38
N GLU A 295 -6.40 -38.29 -0.05
CA GLU A 295 -7.59 -38.35 0.80
C GLU A 295 -8.57 -37.22 0.48
N PHE A 296 -8.09 -36.00 0.31
CA PHE A 296 -8.89 -34.86 -0.12
C PHE A 296 -9.49 -35.09 -1.51
N CYS A 297 -8.68 -35.50 -2.48
CA CYS A 297 -9.15 -35.74 -3.85
C CYS A 297 -10.15 -36.90 -3.97
N ASN A 298 -10.02 -37.92 -3.15
CA ASN A 298 -10.94 -39.07 -3.14
C ASN A 298 -12.34 -38.70 -2.63
N LYS A 299 -12.50 -37.54 -2.00
CA LYS A 299 -13.80 -36.98 -1.57
C LYS A 299 -14.52 -36.19 -2.66
N PHE A 300 -13.89 -35.95 -3.83
CA PHE A 300 -14.59 -35.34 -4.92
C PHE A 300 -15.66 -36.31 -5.46
N PRO A 301 -16.88 -35.83 -5.67
CA PRO A 301 -17.91 -36.66 -6.28
C PRO A 301 -17.43 -37.21 -7.65
N THR A 302 -17.80 -38.42 -7.93
CA THR A 302 -17.63 -39.03 -9.25
C THR A 302 -18.61 -38.38 -10.23
N GLY A 303 -18.17 -37.27 -10.87
CA GLY A 303 -18.95 -36.62 -11.92
C GLY A 303 -18.86 -37.37 -13.25
N THR A 304 -19.19 -36.70 -14.34
CA THR A 304 -19.14 -37.24 -15.69
C THR A 304 -17.75 -37.72 -16.10
N GLU A 305 -16.69 -37.10 -15.52
CA GLU A 305 -15.31 -37.53 -15.72
C GLU A 305 -14.63 -37.81 -14.36
N PRO A 306 -14.13 -39.05 -14.13
CA PRO A 306 -13.44 -39.38 -12.91
C PRO A 306 -12.12 -38.60 -12.79
N PHE A 307 -11.87 -38.01 -11.61
CA PHE A 307 -10.60 -37.35 -11.31
C PHE A 307 -9.53 -38.41 -11.00
N SER A 308 -8.68 -38.69 -11.99
CA SER A 308 -7.80 -39.84 -11.95
C SER A 308 -6.57 -39.61 -11.04
N ASN A 309 -6.06 -40.70 -10.47
CA ASN A 309 -4.79 -40.71 -9.74
C ASN A 309 -3.60 -40.18 -10.57
N ALA A 310 -3.65 -40.34 -11.90
CA ALA A 310 -2.63 -39.83 -12.79
C ALA A 310 -2.64 -38.30 -12.84
N GLN A 311 -3.82 -37.67 -12.86
CA GLN A 311 -3.98 -36.21 -12.81
C GLN A 311 -3.47 -35.64 -11.47
N ILE A 312 -3.84 -36.26 -10.34
CA ILE A 312 -3.37 -35.86 -9.01
C ILE A 312 -1.83 -35.94 -8.95
N LYS A 313 -1.23 -37.05 -9.39
CA LYS A 313 0.22 -37.22 -9.46
C LYS A 313 0.90 -36.20 -10.36
N ALA A 314 0.24 -35.80 -11.46
CA ALA A 314 0.79 -34.78 -12.36
C ALA A 314 0.84 -33.39 -11.68
N ILE A 315 -0.21 -33.01 -10.94
CA ILE A 315 -0.25 -31.76 -10.18
C ILE A 315 0.84 -31.74 -9.10
N ILE A 316 0.94 -32.82 -8.31
CA ILE A 316 1.96 -33.00 -7.27
C ILE A 316 3.37 -32.86 -7.87
N ARG A 317 3.65 -33.56 -8.99
CA ARG A 317 4.95 -33.48 -9.67
C ARG A 317 5.25 -32.07 -10.21
N ASN A 318 4.24 -31.36 -10.68
CA ASN A 318 4.41 -29.99 -11.16
C ASN A 318 4.85 -29.06 -10.01
N ILE A 319 4.19 -29.14 -8.87
CA ILE A 319 4.57 -28.36 -7.69
C ILE A 319 5.97 -28.74 -7.20
N ASP A 320 6.27 -30.04 -7.12
CA ASP A 320 7.57 -30.52 -6.66
C ASP A 320 8.75 -30.13 -7.56
N LYS A 321 8.52 -30.00 -8.90
CA LYS A 321 9.54 -29.56 -9.86
C LYS A 321 9.91 -28.09 -9.71
N ASN A 322 8.98 -27.26 -9.25
CA ASN A 322 9.20 -25.85 -9.08
C ASN A 322 9.79 -25.47 -7.72
N LYS A 323 10.17 -26.47 -6.92
CA LYS A 323 10.93 -26.24 -5.69
C LYS A 323 12.31 -25.72 -6.05
N THR A 324 12.59 -24.45 -5.77
CA THR A 324 13.95 -23.92 -5.81
C THR A 324 14.72 -24.50 -4.61
N LYS A 325 16.02 -24.79 -4.79
CA LYS A 325 16.84 -25.45 -3.75
C LYS A 325 16.95 -24.64 -2.46
N ASP A 326 16.74 -23.33 -2.50
CA ASP A 326 17.02 -22.40 -1.43
C ASP A 326 15.79 -21.95 -0.64
N TYR A 327 14.62 -22.20 -1.16
CA TYR A 327 13.33 -22.03 -0.48
C TYR A 327 12.55 -23.32 -0.65
N ASN A 328 11.83 -23.74 0.37
CA ASN A 328 10.90 -24.87 0.23
C ASN A 328 9.85 -24.65 -0.85
N GLY A 329 10.27 -24.22 -2.02
CA GLY A 329 9.63 -23.82 -3.26
C GLY A 329 8.15 -24.10 -3.36
N HIS A 330 7.36 -23.30 -2.60
CA HIS A 330 5.92 -23.38 -2.65
C HIS A 330 5.40 -22.21 -3.49
N TYR A 331 4.35 -22.45 -4.23
CA TYR A 331 3.69 -21.33 -4.92
C TYR A 331 3.09 -20.37 -3.90
N VAL A 332 3.35 -19.08 -4.10
CA VAL A 332 2.62 -18.04 -3.38
C VAL A 332 1.23 -17.95 -4.01
N ILE A 333 0.22 -18.29 -3.22
CA ILE A 333 -1.16 -18.30 -3.65
C ILE A 333 -1.89 -17.26 -2.83
N THR A 334 -2.30 -16.17 -3.48
CA THR A 334 -3.07 -15.11 -2.83
C THR A 334 -4.52 -15.55 -2.62
N LYS A 335 -5.17 -14.97 -1.64
CA LYS A 335 -6.60 -15.20 -1.39
C LYS A 335 -7.44 -14.77 -2.59
N GLU A 336 -7.09 -13.66 -3.24
CA GLU A 336 -7.73 -13.17 -4.47
C GLU A 336 -7.64 -14.20 -5.58
N TRP A 337 -6.45 -14.75 -5.80
CA TRP A 337 -6.23 -15.78 -6.80
C TRP A 337 -7.09 -17.03 -6.53
N ILE A 338 -7.21 -17.44 -5.24
CA ILE A 338 -8.08 -18.55 -4.83
C ILE A 338 -9.53 -18.25 -5.19
N PHE A 339 -10.02 -17.05 -4.83
CA PHE A 339 -11.39 -16.63 -5.12
C PHE A 339 -11.66 -16.58 -6.62
N GLU A 340 -10.74 -16.04 -7.41
CA GLU A 340 -10.85 -15.98 -8.86
C GLU A 340 -10.83 -17.38 -9.48
N LYS A 341 -9.82 -18.19 -9.17
CA LYS A 341 -9.64 -19.51 -9.81
C LYS A 341 -10.69 -20.54 -9.38
N LEU A 342 -11.18 -20.42 -8.18
CA LEU A 342 -12.27 -21.25 -7.69
C LEU A 342 -13.66 -20.63 -7.89
N ALA A 343 -13.74 -19.42 -8.45
CA ALA A 343 -14.98 -18.64 -8.61
C ALA A 343 -15.83 -18.63 -7.33
N ILE A 344 -15.21 -18.36 -6.16
CA ILE A 344 -15.89 -18.39 -4.87
C ILE A 344 -16.84 -17.18 -4.79
N THR A 345 -18.12 -17.46 -4.57
CA THR A 345 -19.15 -16.42 -4.41
C THR A 345 -19.15 -15.86 -2.98
N ASP A 346 -19.68 -14.65 -2.80
CA ASP A 346 -19.82 -14.02 -1.47
C ASP A 346 -20.66 -14.88 -0.51
N ILE A 347 -21.63 -15.64 -1.05
CA ILE A 347 -22.47 -16.55 -0.27
C ILE A 347 -21.66 -17.74 0.23
N GLU A 348 -20.88 -18.38 -0.65
CA GLU A 348 -20.00 -19.49 -0.29
C GLU A 348 -18.96 -19.04 0.72
N ALA A 349 -18.30 -17.90 0.47
CA ALA A 349 -17.30 -17.33 1.37
C ALA A 349 -17.87 -17.15 2.80
N LYS A 350 -19.08 -16.62 2.92
CA LYS A 350 -19.75 -16.45 4.20
C LYS A 350 -20.07 -17.78 4.87
N GLN A 351 -20.49 -18.78 4.09
CA GLN A 351 -20.84 -20.11 4.62
C GLN A 351 -19.64 -20.89 5.14
N ILE A 352 -18.48 -20.77 4.48
CA ILE A 352 -17.25 -21.43 4.90
C ILE A 352 -16.43 -20.60 5.89
N GLY A 353 -16.91 -19.39 6.23
CA GLY A 353 -16.27 -18.53 7.23
C GLY A 353 -15.10 -17.69 6.72
N ILE A 354 -14.92 -17.58 5.39
CA ILE A 354 -13.92 -16.71 4.80
C ILE A 354 -14.46 -15.29 4.69
N THR A 355 -13.74 -14.32 5.27
CA THR A 355 -14.06 -12.91 5.05
C THR A 355 -13.55 -12.48 3.67
N ASN A 356 -14.49 -12.12 2.77
CA ASN A 356 -14.18 -11.56 1.47
C ASN A 356 -14.01 -10.04 1.59
N ASN A 357 -12.79 -9.61 1.97
CA ASN A 357 -12.49 -8.19 2.12
C ASN A 357 -12.20 -7.48 0.79
N PHE A 358 -11.98 -8.23 -0.32
CA PHE A 358 -11.64 -7.65 -1.63
C PHE A 358 -12.79 -6.87 -2.22
N ASN A 359 -14.00 -7.43 -2.18
CA ASN A 359 -15.20 -6.72 -2.62
C ASN A 359 -15.55 -5.53 -1.73
N SER A 360 -15.16 -5.55 -0.44
CA SER A 360 -15.38 -4.41 0.46
C SER A 360 -14.45 -3.25 0.15
N ARG A 361 -13.20 -3.50 -0.27
CA ARG A 361 -12.25 -2.46 -0.71
C ARG A 361 -12.71 -1.80 -2.01
N ALA A 362 -13.01 -2.58 -3.02
CA ALA A 362 -13.53 -2.04 -4.28
C ALA A 362 -14.82 -1.25 -4.06
N LYS A 363 -15.75 -1.77 -3.27
CA LYS A 363 -16.99 -1.08 -2.87
C LYS A 363 -16.70 0.16 -2.04
N LYS A 364 -15.77 0.09 -1.07
CA LYS A 364 -15.36 1.23 -0.23
C LYS A 364 -14.65 2.30 -1.06
N LYS A 365 -13.74 1.90 -1.97
CA LYS A 365 -13.08 2.80 -2.93
C LYS A 365 -14.10 3.48 -3.84
N GLN A 366 -15.00 2.73 -4.42
CA GLN A 366 -16.09 3.26 -5.26
C GLN A 366 -17.02 4.18 -4.46
N GLN A 367 -17.36 3.81 -3.23
CA GLN A 367 -18.20 4.63 -2.34
C GLN A 367 -17.49 5.92 -1.92
N ASN A 368 -16.19 5.87 -1.65
CA ASN A 368 -15.39 7.06 -1.35
C ASN A 368 -15.24 7.96 -2.58
N GLN A 369 -15.03 7.40 -3.77
CA GLN A 369 -15.01 8.16 -5.02
C GLN A 369 -16.37 8.84 -5.28
N LEU A 370 -17.48 8.13 -5.06
CA LEU A 370 -18.82 8.73 -5.17
C LEU A 370 -19.02 9.87 -4.16
N LYS A 371 -18.66 9.65 -2.90
CA LYS A 371 -18.72 10.71 -1.87
C LYS A 371 -17.84 11.92 -2.21
N LYS A 372 -16.62 11.67 -2.76
CA LYS A 372 -15.72 12.73 -3.23
C LYS A 372 -16.34 13.50 -4.41
N ALA A 373 -16.93 12.79 -5.37
CA ALA A 373 -17.60 13.40 -6.51
C ALA A 373 -18.81 14.25 -6.08
N GLU A 374 -19.68 13.71 -5.21
CA GLU A 374 -20.84 14.44 -4.66
C GLU A 374 -20.41 15.70 -3.87
N ARG A 375 -19.36 15.59 -3.06
CA ARG A 375 -18.79 16.72 -2.32
C ARG A 375 -18.27 17.79 -3.28
N ASN A 376 -17.50 17.37 -4.29
CA ASN A 376 -16.94 18.29 -5.29
C ASN A 376 -18.04 19.01 -6.08
N ASP A 377 -19.10 18.28 -6.47
CA ASP A 377 -20.26 18.86 -7.14
C ASP A 377 -21.00 19.88 -6.25
N LYS A 378 -21.13 19.59 -4.94
CA LYS A 378 -21.68 20.55 -3.97
C LYS A 378 -20.83 21.81 -3.87
N ILE A 379 -19.49 21.69 -3.82
CA ILE A 379 -18.57 22.84 -3.80
C ILE A 379 -18.79 23.71 -5.04
N ILE A 380 -18.83 23.10 -6.23
CA ILE A 380 -19.05 23.79 -7.50
C ILE A 380 -20.39 24.53 -7.50
N LYS A 381 -21.49 23.85 -7.15
CA LYS A 381 -22.83 24.45 -7.11
C LYS A 381 -22.94 25.60 -6.10
N MET A 382 -22.31 25.46 -4.94
CA MET A 382 -22.31 26.52 -3.92
C MET A 382 -21.50 27.75 -4.39
N THR A 383 -20.38 27.55 -5.06
CA THR A 383 -19.56 28.61 -5.64
C THR A 383 -20.31 29.35 -6.76
N GLN A 384 -21.01 28.61 -7.63
CA GLN A 384 -21.85 29.18 -8.67
C GLN A 384 -23.01 30.06 -8.11
N LYS A 385 -23.49 29.71 -6.90
CA LYS A 385 -24.46 30.49 -6.14
C LYS A 385 -23.85 31.72 -5.44
N GLY A 386 -22.56 31.98 -5.60
CA GLY A 386 -21.87 33.15 -5.03
C GLY A 386 -21.51 32.98 -3.54
N ILE A 387 -21.61 31.80 -2.94
CA ILE A 387 -21.26 31.59 -1.54
C ILE A 387 -19.74 31.73 -1.38
N LYS A 388 -19.28 32.40 -0.33
CA LYS A 388 -17.85 32.58 -0.07
C LYS A 388 -17.17 31.22 0.22
N HIS A 389 -15.96 31.03 -0.29
CA HIS A 389 -15.22 29.77 -0.15
C HIS A 389 -15.01 29.36 1.31
N SER A 390 -14.81 30.34 2.23
CA SER A 390 -14.73 30.08 3.68
C SER A 390 -16.02 29.50 4.26
N ASP A 391 -17.15 29.93 3.74
CA ASP A 391 -18.47 29.50 4.23
C ASP A 391 -18.82 28.11 3.65
N ILE A 392 -18.43 27.87 2.38
CA ILE A 392 -18.50 26.54 1.76
C ILE A 392 -17.68 25.54 2.56
N ALA A 393 -16.43 25.89 2.91
CA ALA A 393 -15.55 25.05 3.72
C ALA A 393 -16.18 24.69 5.07
N LYS A 394 -16.75 25.67 5.78
CA LYS A 394 -17.46 25.48 7.06
C LYS A 394 -18.70 24.60 6.91
N GLN A 395 -19.54 24.86 5.91
CA GLN A 395 -20.80 24.14 5.71
C GLN A 395 -20.58 22.66 5.33
N LEU A 396 -19.51 22.38 4.57
CA LEU A 396 -19.20 21.01 4.11
C LEU A 396 -18.20 20.28 5.02
N GLY A 397 -17.69 20.96 6.08
CA GLY A 397 -16.72 20.34 7.01
C GLY A 397 -15.38 20.02 6.36
N VAL A 398 -14.97 20.79 5.35
CA VAL A 398 -13.71 20.60 4.61
C VAL A 398 -12.77 21.78 4.79
N SER A 399 -11.49 21.61 4.48
CA SER A 399 -10.55 22.74 4.48
C SER A 399 -10.85 23.73 3.37
N LEU A 400 -10.50 25.02 3.59
CA LEU A 400 -10.59 26.05 2.55
C LEU A 400 -9.78 25.66 1.31
N ARG A 401 -8.63 25.03 1.52
CA ARG A 401 -7.74 24.50 0.48
C ARG A 401 -8.45 23.45 -0.38
N THR A 402 -9.22 22.54 0.23
CA THR A 402 -10.02 21.55 -0.51
C THR A 402 -11.00 22.24 -1.46
N VAL A 403 -11.66 23.30 -1.01
CA VAL A 403 -12.59 24.10 -1.85
C VAL A 403 -11.83 24.72 -3.01
N GLN A 404 -10.69 25.37 -2.74
CA GLN A 404 -9.87 26.02 -3.77
C GLN A 404 -9.33 25.02 -4.80
N THR A 405 -8.85 23.85 -4.35
CA THR A 405 -8.35 22.80 -5.23
C THR A 405 -9.44 22.29 -6.18
N VAL A 406 -10.64 22.02 -5.65
CA VAL A 406 -11.77 21.57 -6.48
C VAL A 406 -12.12 22.62 -7.52
N LEU A 407 -12.11 23.89 -7.16
CA LEU A 407 -12.43 24.98 -8.10
C LEU A 407 -11.35 25.16 -9.14
N LYS A 408 -10.06 25.05 -8.77
CA LYS A 408 -8.92 25.11 -9.69
C LYS A 408 -9.00 24.00 -10.75
N ILE A 409 -9.21 22.75 -10.32
CA ILE A 409 -9.33 21.59 -11.22
C ILE A 409 -10.49 21.76 -12.22
N ASN A 410 -11.56 22.45 -11.81
CA ASN A 410 -12.74 22.67 -12.65
C ASN A 410 -12.74 24.04 -13.36
N GLY A 411 -11.62 24.77 -13.38
CA GLY A 411 -11.49 26.06 -14.08
C GLY A 411 -12.33 27.17 -13.49
N LEU A 412 -12.75 27.06 -12.23
CA LEU A 412 -13.64 28.02 -11.56
C LEU A 412 -12.90 28.95 -10.59
N THR A 413 -11.58 29.06 -10.72
CA THR A 413 -10.78 30.04 -9.94
C THR A 413 -11.10 31.46 -10.44
N ARG A 414 -11.65 32.28 -9.55
CA ARG A 414 -11.73 33.75 -9.80
C ARG A 414 -10.31 34.29 -9.63
N ASP A 415 -9.80 34.99 -10.65
CA ASP A 415 -8.67 35.90 -10.47
C ASP A 415 -9.06 36.95 -9.43
N TYR A 416 -8.32 37.00 -8.34
CA TYR A 416 -8.42 38.09 -7.38
C TYR A 416 -7.86 39.36 -8.03
N GLY A 417 -8.70 40.11 -8.70
CA GLY A 417 -8.23 41.38 -9.29
C GLY A 417 -9.11 42.13 -10.26
N THR A 418 -10.36 41.76 -10.50
CA THR A 418 -11.24 42.65 -11.28
C THR A 418 -12.66 42.62 -10.75
N ASN A 419 -13.07 43.76 -10.22
CA ASN A 419 -14.48 44.13 -10.05
C ASN A 419 -15.15 44.13 -11.40
N VAL A 420 -15.98 43.15 -11.71
CA VAL A 420 -16.90 43.25 -12.86
C VAL A 420 -18.29 43.51 -12.31
N ASN A 421 -18.71 44.76 -12.47
CA ASN A 421 -20.10 45.17 -12.39
C ASN A 421 -20.92 44.29 -13.32
N VAL A 422 -21.86 43.55 -12.79
CA VAL A 422 -22.94 42.94 -13.58
C VAL A 422 -23.94 44.04 -13.86
N GLN A 423 -23.88 44.65 -15.04
CA GLN A 423 -25.00 45.41 -15.58
C GLN A 423 -26.07 44.40 -16.02
N ASN A 424 -27.21 44.54 -15.38
CA ASN A 424 -28.49 44.03 -15.88
C ASN A 424 -28.76 44.63 -17.26
N ASN A 425 -28.87 43.81 -18.27
CA ASN A 425 -29.61 44.17 -19.47
C ASN A 425 -30.79 43.22 -19.59
N ALA A 426 -31.93 43.77 -19.14
CA ALA A 426 -33.25 43.38 -19.61
C ALA A 426 -33.56 44.19 -20.86
N ALA A 427 -33.81 43.51 -21.98
CA ALA A 427 -34.66 43.92 -23.07
C ALA A 427 -34.90 42.69 -23.97
#